data_8eaf2465d16043044fbf310445c70544
#
_entry.id   8eaf2465d16043044fbf310445c70544
#
_cell.length_a   1.000
_cell.length_b   1.000
_cell.length_c   1.000
_cell.angle_alpha   90.00
_cell.angle_beta   90.00
_cell.angle_gamma   90.00
#
_symmetry.space_group_name_H-M   'P 1'
#
loop_
_entity.id
_entity.type
_entity.pdbx_description
1 polymer ?
#
loop_
_entity_poly.entity_id
_entity_poly.type
_entity_poly.pdbx_seq_one_letter_code
_entity_poly.pdbx_strand_id
1 'polypeptide(L)'
;MFNTILVPVDGSEGAKKALSVACLLANQADATLHILHIPEELSHETTLVWGIGAIAIEASRSEREGIGQQVVEKAAEAAREQGITKIETIIGHGDPARTIVSEAKKRGVEAIVLGSRGLSDLKGFVVGSVSHKVGHAATCSVITVR
;
A
#
# COMPACT_ATOMS: atom_id res chain seq x y z
N MET A 1 -9.86 11.23 -17.84
CA MET A 1 -8.90 10.22 -17.41
C MET A 1 -8.81 10.22 -15.89
N PHE A 2 -7.99 9.41 -15.27
CA PHE A 2 -7.99 9.25 -13.80
C PHE A 2 -7.56 10.53 -13.09
N ASN A 3 -8.44 11.10 -12.29
CA ASN A 3 -8.16 12.29 -11.48
C ASN A 3 -7.76 11.95 -10.05
N THR A 4 -7.93 10.69 -9.64
CA THR A 4 -7.65 10.21 -8.30
C THR A 4 -7.09 8.80 -8.40
N ILE A 5 -5.86 8.63 -7.95
CA ILE A 5 -5.13 7.36 -8.05
C ILE A 5 -4.68 6.94 -6.65
N LEU A 6 -4.83 5.65 -6.33
CA LEU A 6 -4.34 5.05 -5.09
C LEU A 6 -3.21 4.08 -5.42
N VAL A 7 -2.09 4.19 -4.71
CA VAL A 7 -0.99 3.24 -4.82
C VAL A 7 -0.64 2.70 -3.44
N PRO A 8 -0.89 1.41 -3.19
CA PRO A 8 -0.42 0.76 -1.98
C PRO A 8 1.09 0.52 -2.07
N VAL A 9 1.82 0.82 -1.00
CA VAL A 9 3.26 0.62 -0.93
C VAL A 9 3.64 -0.16 0.32
N ASP A 10 4.59 -1.09 0.18
CA ASP A 10 5.08 -1.92 1.28
C ASP A 10 6.61 -1.91 1.39
N GLY A 11 7.27 -1.03 0.64
CA GLY A 11 8.72 -0.95 0.59
C GLY A 11 9.37 -1.94 -0.38
N SER A 12 8.59 -2.80 -1.04
CA SER A 12 9.12 -3.76 -2.02
C SER A 12 9.48 -3.09 -3.34
N GLU A 13 10.27 -3.77 -4.17
CA GLU A 13 10.58 -3.34 -5.54
C GLU A 13 9.32 -3.28 -6.42
N GLY A 14 8.40 -4.21 -6.23
CA GLY A 14 7.11 -4.19 -6.92
C GLY A 14 6.30 -2.94 -6.63
N ALA A 15 6.25 -2.53 -5.37
CA ALA A 15 5.58 -1.29 -4.96
C ALA A 15 6.25 -0.06 -5.54
N LYS A 16 7.58 -0.06 -5.62
CA LYS A 16 8.36 1.03 -6.22
C LYS A 16 8.06 1.19 -7.70
N LYS A 17 7.98 0.09 -8.43
CA LYS A 17 7.57 0.08 -9.84
C LYS A 17 6.13 0.57 -10.02
N ALA A 18 5.22 0.13 -9.17
CA ALA A 18 3.83 0.57 -9.18
C ALA A 18 3.72 2.08 -8.92
N LEU A 19 4.49 2.61 -7.98
CA LEU A 19 4.55 4.04 -7.70
C LEU A 19 5.00 4.83 -8.94
N SER A 20 6.01 4.36 -9.64
CA SER A 20 6.48 5.03 -10.86
C SER A 20 5.40 5.07 -11.95
N VAL A 21 4.66 3.99 -12.13
CA VAL A 21 3.52 3.94 -13.07
C VAL A 21 2.41 4.89 -12.63
N ALA A 22 2.08 4.89 -11.34
CA ALA A 22 1.06 5.78 -10.78
C ALA A 22 1.44 7.26 -10.98
N CYS A 23 2.70 7.61 -10.78
CA CYS A 23 3.19 8.97 -11.01
C CYS A 23 3.08 9.38 -12.48
N LEU A 24 3.42 8.47 -13.40
CA LEU A 24 3.29 8.72 -14.82
C LEU A 24 1.84 9.03 -15.20
N LEU A 25 0.90 8.24 -14.72
CA LEU A 25 -0.53 8.44 -14.96
C LEU A 25 -1.05 9.73 -14.31
N ALA A 26 -0.63 10.00 -13.08
CA ALA A 26 -1.05 11.18 -12.33
C ALA A 26 -0.56 12.48 -12.99
N ASN A 27 0.66 12.49 -13.51
CA ASN A 27 1.21 13.66 -14.19
C ASN A 27 0.42 14.03 -15.45
N GLN A 28 -0.10 13.06 -16.16
CA GLN A 28 -0.86 13.33 -17.39
C GLN A 28 -2.21 13.99 -17.11
N ALA A 29 -2.81 13.74 -15.97
CA ALA A 29 -4.15 14.21 -15.63
C ALA A 29 -4.17 15.25 -14.50
N ASP A 30 -3.01 15.64 -14.00
CA ASP A 30 -2.90 16.45 -12.78
C ASP A 30 -3.70 15.84 -11.61
N ALA A 31 -3.57 14.53 -11.46
CA ALA A 31 -4.35 13.74 -10.51
C ALA A 31 -3.83 13.88 -9.07
N THR A 32 -4.71 13.63 -8.11
CA THR A 32 -4.33 13.45 -6.72
C THR A 32 -3.83 12.00 -6.53
N LEU A 33 -2.63 11.86 -5.99
CA LEU A 33 -2.03 10.57 -5.70
C LEU A 33 -2.17 10.25 -4.22
N HIS A 34 -2.88 9.18 -3.92
CA HIS A 34 -3.00 8.63 -2.55
C HIS A 34 -1.99 7.50 -2.39
N ILE A 35 -1.10 7.63 -1.44
CA ILE A 35 -0.11 6.61 -1.09
C ILE A 35 -0.55 5.94 0.19
N LEU A 36 -0.81 4.65 0.13
CA LEU A 36 -1.33 3.86 1.25
C LEU A 36 -0.30 2.82 1.69
N HIS A 37 -0.03 2.77 2.98
CA HIS A 37 0.74 1.70 3.59
C HIS A 37 -0.07 1.02 4.68
N ILE A 38 -0.03 -0.30 4.73
CA ILE A 38 -0.69 -1.10 5.74
C ILE A 38 0.40 -1.89 6.46
N PRO A 39 0.75 -1.54 7.71
CA PRO A 39 1.74 -2.27 8.47
C PRO A 39 1.32 -3.73 8.66
N GLU A 40 2.29 -4.66 8.58
CA GLU A 40 2.01 -6.06 8.83
C GLU A 40 1.66 -6.27 10.30
N GLU A 41 0.58 -7.02 10.55
CA GLU A 41 0.22 -7.46 11.88
C GLU A 41 0.99 -8.73 12.22
N LEU A 42 1.52 -8.81 13.45
CA LEU A 42 2.14 -10.04 13.94
C LEU A 42 1.09 -11.13 14.05
N SER A 43 1.44 -12.32 13.62
CA SER A 43 0.56 -13.47 13.74
C SER A 43 0.22 -13.73 15.22
N HIS A 44 -1.03 -14.14 15.48
CA HIS A 44 -1.54 -14.43 16.83
C HIS A 44 -0.72 -15.47 17.62
N GLU A 45 0.11 -16.24 16.95
CA GLU A 45 0.95 -17.27 17.58
C GLU A 45 1.97 -16.70 18.57
N THR A 46 2.39 -15.45 18.36
CA THR A 46 3.32 -14.78 19.28
C THR A 46 2.64 -14.22 20.51
N THR A 47 1.32 -14.07 20.50
CA THR A 47 0.57 -13.47 21.61
C THR A 47 0.29 -14.43 22.77
N LEU A 48 0.37 -15.72 22.55
CA LEU A 48 -0.04 -16.74 23.54
C LEU A 48 1.10 -17.28 24.39
N VAL A 49 2.33 -16.92 24.12
CA VAL A 49 3.48 -17.41 24.88
C VAL A 49 3.91 -16.34 25.87
N TRP A 50 3.42 -16.47 27.09
CA TRP A 50 3.93 -15.72 28.26
C TRP A 50 3.59 -14.22 28.27
N GLY A 51 2.91 -13.70 29.23
CA GLY A 51 2.54 -12.30 29.42
C GLY A 51 3.55 -11.21 28.97
N ILE A 52 4.77 -11.60 28.70
CA ILE A 52 5.82 -10.81 28.09
C ILE A 52 5.53 -10.53 26.60
N GLY A 53 4.77 -11.40 25.94
CA GLY A 53 4.38 -11.25 24.54
C GLY A 53 3.50 -10.02 24.25
N ALA A 54 2.62 -9.66 25.19
CA ALA A 54 1.73 -8.51 25.03
C ALA A 54 2.48 -7.17 25.03
N ILE A 55 3.50 -7.03 25.88
CA ILE A 55 4.33 -5.82 25.97
C ILE A 55 5.22 -5.70 24.72
N ALA A 56 5.79 -6.81 24.28
CA ALA A 56 6.60 -6.86 23.07
C ALA A 56 5.77 -6.54 21.82
N ILE A 57 4.49 -6.91 21.79
CA ILE A 57 3.57 -6.62 20.69
C ILE A 57 3.22 -5.13 20.63
N GLU A 58 3.00 -4.47 21.75
CA GLU A 58 2.71 -3.04 21.78
C GLU A 58 3.93 -2.23 21.34
N ALA A 59 5.12 -2.55 21.83
CA ALA A 59 6.36 -1.93 21.39
C ALA A 59 6.61 -2.18 19.90
N SER A 60 6.38 -3.41 19.44
CA SER A 60 6.48 -3.78 18.02
C SER A 60 5.45 -3.06 17.15
N ARG A 61 4.25 -2.81 17.65
CA ARG A 61 3.23 -2.06 16.94
C ARG A 61 3.64 -0.60 16.76
N SER A 62 4.15 0.03 17.80
CA SER A 62 4.68 1.40 17.75
C SER A 62 5.85 1.53 16.79
N GLU A 63 6.79 0.58 16.82
CA GLU A 63 7.90 0.51 15.88
C GLU A 63 7.43 0.34 14.44
N ARG A 64 6.44 -0.51 14.20
CA ARG A 64 5.87 -0.75 12.87
C ARG A 64 5.12 0.47 12.33
N GLU A 65 4.41 1.21 13.18
CA GLU A 65 3.78 2.47 12.79
C GLU A 65 4.82 3.52 12.41
N GLY A 66 5.93 3.59 13.15
CA GLY A 66 7.05 4.45 12.81
C GLY A 66 7.71 4.08 11.48
N ILE A 67 7.90 2.78 11.23
CA ILE A 67 8.42 2.28 9.95
C ILE A 67 7.42 2.56 8.83
N GLY A 68 6.14 2.35 9.08
CA GLY A 68 5.08 2.64 8.12
C GLY A 68 5.04 4.11 7.70
N GLN A 69 5.21 5.02 8.66
CA GLN A 69 5.29 6.45 8.39
C GLN A 69 6.50 6.78 7.51
N GLN A 70 7.65 6.14 7.76
CA GLN A 70 8.83 6.29 6.92
C GLN A 70 8.61 5.77 5.50
N VAL A 71 7.90 4.66 5.35
CA VAL A 71 7.60 4.08 4.04
C VAL A 71 6.77 5.05 3.20
N VAL A 72 5.68 5.59 3.75
CA VAL A 72 4.83 6.52 3.00
C VAL A 72 5.52 7.85 2.72
N GLU A 73 6.37 8.33 3.64
CA GLU A 73 7.13 9.57 3.43
C GLU A 73 8.17 9.43 2.32
N LYS A 74 8.89 8.31 2.29
CA LYS A 74 9.84 8.03 1.21
C LYS A 74 9.13 7.89 -0.14
N ALA A 75 7.98 7.25 -0.16
CA ALA A 75 7.17 7.13 -1.37
C ALA A 75 6.67 8.51 -1.83
N ALA A 76 6.21 9.35 -0.91
CA ALA A 76 5.77 10.71 -1.23
C ALA A 76 6.92 11.56 -1.77
N GLU A 77 8.10 11.44 -1.17
CA GLU A 77 9.31 12.12 -1.63
C GLU A 77 9.69 11.71 -3.06
N ALA A 78 9.69 10.41 -3.33
CA ALA A 78 9.92 9.89 -4.68
C ALA A 78 8.88 10.39 -5.69
N ALA A 79 7.61 10.49 -5.28
CA ALA A 79 6.56 11.02 -6.13
C ALA A 79 6.75 12.52 -6.43
N ARG A 80 7.17 13.31 -5.44
CA ARG A 80 7.49 14.74 -5.65
C ARG A 80 8.65 14.92 -6.61
N GLU A 81 9.66 14.08 -6.52
CA GLU A 81 10.79 14.08 -7.46
C GLU A 81 10.34 13.78 -8.89
N GLN A 82 9.25 13.05 -9.05
CA GLN A 82 8.65 12.75 -10.35
C GLN A 82 7.61 13.81 -10.79
N GLY A 83 7.50 14.90 -10.06
CA GLY A 83 6.66 16.04 -10.45
C GLY A 83 5.25 16.05 -9.88
N ILE A 84 4.92 15.13 -8.98
CA ILE A 84 3.58 15.08 -8.38
C ILE A 84 3.47 16.15 -7.29
N THR A 85 2.44 16.98 -7.38
CA THR A 85 2.20 18.07 -6.42
C THR A 85 1.03 17.77 -5.47
N LYS A 86 0.08 16.94 -5.88
CA LYS A 86 -1.11 16.60 -5.09
C LYS A 86 -0.94 15.18 -4.52
N ILE A 87 -0.42 15.09 -3.31
CA ILE A 87 -0.11 13.82 -2.64
C ILE A 87 -0.81 13.76 -1.29
N GLU A 88 -1.49 12.66 -1.02
CA GLU A 88 -2.00 12.32 0.30
C GLU A 88 -1.43 10.98 0.75
N THR A 89 -0.97 10.91 1.98
CA THR A 89 -0.42 9.68 2.58
C THR A 89 -1.39 9.11 3.58
N ILE A 90 -1.53 7.79 3.59
CA ILE A 90 -2.50 7.06 4.42
C ILE A 90 -1.81 5.87 5.06
N ILE A 91 -1.98 5.70 6.37
CA ILE A 91 -1.62 4.47 7.08
C ILE A 91 -2.92 3.72 7.36
N GLY A 92 -3.07 2.55 6.74
CA GLY A 92 -4.23 1.69 6.95
C GLY A 92 -3.94 0.60 7.97
N HIS A 93 -4.99 -0.09 8.39
CA HIS A 93 -4.90 -1.19 9.36
C HIS A 93 -5.84 -2.32 8.93
N GLY A 94 -5.45 -3.54 9.25
CA GLY A 94 -6.26 -4.73 8.99
C GLY A 94 -5.81 -5.53 7.76
N ASP A 95 -6.74 -6.24 7.16
CA ASP A 95 -6.48 -7.05 5.98
C ASP A 95 -6.07 -6.15 4.80
N PRO A 96 -4.93 -6.40 4.16
CA PRO A 96 -4.44 -5.52 3.09
C PRO A 96 -5.40 -5.32 1.94
N ALA A 97 -5.91 -6.38 1.35
CA ALA A 97 -6.80 -6.26 0.18
C ALA A 97 -8.10 -5.54 0.53
N ARG A 98 -8.70 -5.88 1.66
CA ARG A 98 -9.93 -5.25 2.14
C ARG A 98 -9.72 -3.77 2.44
N THR A 99 -8.61 -3.42 3.07
CA THR A 99 -8.27 -2.03 3.40
C THR A 99 -8.03 -1.21 2.14
N ILE A 100 -7.33 -1.75 1.15
CA ILE A 100 -7.09 -1.07 -0.13
C ILE A 100 -8.43 -0.74 -0.81
N VAL A 101 -9.30 -1.72 -0.93
CA VAL A 101 -10.62 -1.55 -1.58
C VAL A 101 -11.49 -0.55 -0.80
N SER A 102 -11.51 -0.64 0.52
CA SER A 102 -12.27 0.26 1.38
C SER A 102 -11.78 1.70 1.27
N GLU A 103 -10.48 1.94 1.32
CA GLU A 103 -9.90 3.28 1.19
C GLU A 103 -10.13 3.86 -0.22
N ALA A 104 -10.03 3.03 -1.24
CA ALA A 104 -10.31 3.45 -2.61
C ALA A 104 -11.76 3.93 -2.76
N LYS A 105 -12.70 3.18 -2.22
CA LYS A 105 -14.12 3.53 -2.25
C LYS A 105 -14.42 4.80 -1.46
N LYS A 106 -13.88 4.88 -0.24
CA LYS A 106 -14.07 6.03 0.67
C LYS A 106 -13.57 7.33 0.05
N ARG A 107 -12.51 7.30 -0.74
CA ARG A 107 -11.87 8.47 -1.33
C ARG A 107 -12.27 8.73 -2.78
N GLY A 108 -13.17 7.93 -3.32
CA GLY A 108 -13.60 8.08 -4.71
C GLY A 108 -12.49 7.84 -5.72
N VAL A 109 -11.58 6.92 -5.43
CA VAL A 109 -10.45 6.59 -6.28
C VAL A 109 -10.91 5.98 -7.60
N GLU A 110 -10.36 6.45 -8.69
CA GLU A 110 -10.71 5.99 -10.03
C GLU A 110 -9.79 4.90 -10.55
N ALA A 111 -8.56 4.82 -10.03
CA ALA A 111 -7.62 3.76 -10.37
C ALA A 111 -6.76 3.36 -9.17
N ILE A 112 -6.60 2.07 -8.97
CA ILE A 112 -5.64 1.51 -8.02
C ILE A 112 -4.48 0.96 -8.83
N VAL A 113 -3.26 1.37 -8.51
CA VAL A 113 -2.03 0.87 -9.15
C VAL A 113 -1.22 0.13 -8.10
N LEU A 114 -0.99 -1.15 -8.31
CA LEU A 114 -0.26 -1.96 -7.34
C LEU A 114 0.70 -2.92 -8.02
N GLY A 115 1.72 -3.34 -7.28
CA GLY A 115 2.62 -4.38 -7.74
C GLY A 115 1.94 -5.73 -7.75
N SER A 116 2.30 -6.58 -8.69
CA SER A 116 1.80 -7.96 -8.75
C SER A 116 2.35 -8.82 -7.61
N ARG A 117 3.44 -8.39 -6.97
CA ARG A 117 4.11 -9.08 -5.86
C ARG A 117 4.50 -8.09 -4.78
N GLY A 118 4.30 -8.47 -3.52
CA GLY A 118 4.74 -7.70 -2.36
C GLY A 118 5.91 -8.38 -1.63
N LEU A 119 6.22 -7.90 -0.43
CA LEU A 119 7.31 -8.45 0.40
C LEU A 119 7.10 -9.92 0.78
N SER A 120 5.84 -10.33 0.98
CA SER A 120 5.49 -11.70 1.36
C SER A 120 5.53 -12.69 0.19
N ASP A 121 5.62 -12.22 -1.04
CA ASP A 121 5.53 -13.04 -2.25
C ASP A 121 6.90 -13.36 -2.87
N LEU A 122 7.94 -13.40 -2.06
CA LEU A 122 9.34 -13.63 -2.50
C LEU A 122 9.59 -15.01 -3.14
N LYS A 123 8.63 -15.93 -3.11
CA LYS A 123 8.77 -17.29 -3.66
C LYS A 123 8.12 -17.53 -5.00
N GLY A 124 7.77 -16.53 -5.72
CA GLY A 124 7.97 -16.38 -7.14
C GLY A 124 6.97 -16.89 -8.14
N PHE A 125 5.99 -17.74 -7.90
CA PHE A 125 5.19 -18.31 -8.98
C PHE A 125 3.71 -17.92 -9.00
N VAL A 126 3.26 -17.21 -7.99
CA VAL A 126 1.83 -16.87 -7.84
C VAL A 126 1.66 -15.36 -7.94
N VAL A 127 0.68 -14.91 -8.70
CA VAL A 127 0.18 -13.54 -8.62
C VAL A 127 -0.12 -13.25 -7.15
N GLY A 128 0.41 -12.15 -6.61
CA GLY A 128 0.25 -11.84 -5.19
C GLY A 128 -1.21 -11.92 -4.76
N SER A 129 -1.45 -12.54 -3.61
CA SER A 129 -2.81 -12.72 -3.09
C SER A 129 -3.55 -11.39 -2.94
N VAL A 130 -2.83 -10.34 -2.56
CA VAL A 130 -3.40 -8.99 -2.41
C VAL A 130 -3.84 -8.43 -3.75
N SER A 131 -2.99 -8.46 -4.78
CA SER A 131 -3.32 -7.94 -6.11
C SER A 131 -4.50 -8.68 -6.73
N HIS A 132 -4.57 -9.99 -6.54
CA HIS A 132 -5.67 -10.82 -7.01
C HIS A 132 -6.99 -10.45 -6.33
N LYS A 133 -7.00 -10.34 -5.01
CA LYS A 133 -8.20 -9.98 -4.24
C LYS A 133 -8.68 -8.56 -4.56
N VAL A 134 -7.76 -7.63 -4.69
CA VAL A 134 -8.08 -6.25 -5.06
C VAL A 134 -8.70 -6.20 -6.46
N GLY A 135 -8.11 -6.93 -7.41
CA GLY A 135 -8.63 -7.01 -8.77
C GLY A 135 -10.07 -7.53 -8.85
N HIS A 136 -10.44 -8.46 -7.95
CA HIS A 136 -11.80 -8.99 -7.89
C HIS A 136 -12.79 -8.07 -7.16
N ALA A 137 -12.36 -7.40 -6.11
CA ALA A 137 -13.25 -6.68 -5.21
C ALA A 137 -13.40 -5.20 -5.53
N ALA A 138 -12.44 -4.59 -6.21
CA ALA A 138 -12.47 -3.17 -6.52
C ALA A 138 -13.56 -2.83 -7.53
N THR A 139 -14.21 -1.68 -7.32
CA THR A 139 -15.22 -1.15 -8.23
C THR A 139 -14.64 -0.13 -9.22
N CYS A 140 -13.38 0.22 -9.05
CA CYS A 140 -12.63 1.10 -9.95
C CYS A 140 -11.64 0.30 -10.81
N SER A 141 -10.92 0.97 -11.68
CA SER A 141 -9.86 0.35 -12.49
C SER A 141 -8.72 -0.13 -11.60
N VAL A 142 -8.16 -1.28 -11.92
CA VAL A 142 -7.02 -1.85 -11.21
C VAL A 142 -5.90 -2.12 -12.21
N ILE A 143 -4.74 -1.53 -11.96
CA ILE A 143 -3.55 -1.70 -12.80
C ILE A 143 -2.51 -2.46 -11.99
N THR A 144 -2.17 -3.63 -12.46
CA THR A 144 -1.17 -4.48 -11.83
C THR A 144 0.17 -4.34 -12.56
N VAL A 145 1.21 -3.99 -11.82
CA VAL A 145 2.55 -3.75 -12.38
C VAL A 145 3.47 -4.92 -12.02
N ARG A 146 4.13 -5.48 -13.01
CA ARG A 146 5.12 -6.55 -12.84
C ARG A 146 6.54 -6.03 -12.75
#